data_24c45ac1a3dcca89426b3f0a35db1039
#
_entry.id   24c45ac1a3dcca89426b3f0a35db1039
#
_cell.length_a   1.000
_cell.length_b   1.000
_cell.length_c   1.000
_cell.angle_alpha   90.00
_cell.angle_beta   90.00
_cell.angle_gamma   90.00
#
_symmetry.space_group_name_H-M   'P 1'
#
loop_
_entity.id
_entity.type
_entity.pdbx_description
1 polymer ?
#
loop_
_entity_poly.entity_id
_entity_poly.type
_entity_poly.pdbx_seq_one_letter_code
_entity_poly.pdbx_strand_id
1 'polypeptide(L)'
;MHRPARAAHGGDLLKMGTLSVELRYAPLPWIGAIAWHYWFVVADPAGRHRWEVWQTKNAGGFCIGHVHRDLKAPDDGVGGGPSRLVTTWADPQARRIVSVLEEIQSSPHCQRYRYWPGPNSNTFVAWVLREAQIDFLLDPRGIGRRFGGYFTAKQ
;
A
#
# COMPACT_ATOMS: atom_id res chain seq x y z
N MET A 1 14.37 61.68 15.49
CA MET A 1 13.48 60.59 15.94
C MET A 1 13.48 59.53 14.83
N HIS A 2 14.31 58.50 15.00
CA HIS A 2 14.39 57.38 14.06
C HIS A 2 13.65 56.19 14.71
N ARG A 3 12.64 55.71 14.04
CA ARG A 3 11.89 54.52 14.43
C ARG A 3 12.58 53.30 13.79
N PRO A 4 12.96 52.28 14.57
CA PRO A 4 13.57 51.09 13.96
C PRO A 4 12.47 50.25 13.26
N ALA A 5 12.83 49.77 12.06
CA ALA A 5 12.02 48.82 11.28
C ALA A 5 11.88 47.51 12.03
N ARG A 6 10.64 47.04 12.18
CA ARG A 6 10.25 45.79 12.79
C ARG A 6 10.71 44.64 11.86
N ALA A 7 11.61 43.83 12.32
CA ALA A 7 12.02 42.61 11.66
C ALA A 7 10.79 41.69 11.46
N ALA A 8 10.53 41.32 10.22
CA ALA A 8 9.54 40.33 9.89
C ALA A 8 10.01 38.97 10.47
N HIS A 9 9.16 38.38 11.27
CA HIS A 9 9.34 37.04 11.80
C HIS A 9 9.34 36.06 10.61
N GLY A 10 10.50 35.46 10.37
CA GLY A 10 10.62 34.22 9.61
C GLY A 10 10.08 33.06 10.45
N GLY A 11 8.84 32.76 10.29
CA GLY A 11 8.18 31.67 10.99
C GLY A 11 7.00 31.24 10.19
N ASP A 12 7.21 30.46 9.18
CA ASP A 12 6.38 29.34 8.82
C ASP A 12 7.01 28.64 7.59
N LEU A 13 8.13 27.99 7.79
CA LEU A 13 8.48 26.84 6.99
C LEU A 13 7.51 25.74 7.40
N LEU A 14 6.30 25.81 6.86
CA LEU A 14 5.33 24.73 6.88
C LEU A 14 6.11 23.44 6.67
N LYS A 15 6.02 22.53 7.63
CA LYS A 15 6.42 21.13 7.46
C LYS A 15 5.69 20.59 6.24
N MET A 16 6.28 20.73 5.07
CA MET A 16 5.87 19.97 3.89
C MET A 16 6.05 18.51 4.30
N GLY A 17 4.94 17.86 4.60
CA GLY A 17 4.94 16.45 4.97
C GLY A 17 5.68 15.70 3.86
N THR A 18 6.79 15.08 4.22
CA THR A 18 7.60 14.30 3.29
C THR A 18 6.80 13.08 2.88
N LEU A 19 6.72 12.84 1.56
CA LEU A 19 6.11 11.62 1.03
C LEU A 19 6.81 10.39 1.63
N SER A 20 6.04 9.49 2.19
CA SER A 20 6.53 8.18 2.65
C SER A 20 5.53 7.07 2.35
N VAL A 21 6.03 5.85 2.24
CA VAL A 21 5.20 4.65 2.06
C VAL A 21 5.60 3.63 3.09
N GLU A 22 4.64 3.22 3.91
CA GLU A 22 4.78 2.12 4.85
C GLU A 22 4.32 0.81 4.18
N LEU A 23 5.05 -0.27 4.41
CA LEU A 23 4.54 -1.62 4.23
C LEU A 23 4.07 -2.14 5.57
N ARG A 24 2.84 -2.60 5.63
CA ARG A 24 2.25 -3.16 6.83
C ARG A 24 1.68 -4.55 6.57
N TYR A 25 1.51 -5.32 7.63
CA TYR A 25 0.80 -6.59 7.59
C TYR A 25 -0.06 -6.80 8.82
N ALA A 26 -1.00 -7.73 8.72
CA ALA A 26 -1.69 -8.33 9.85
C ALA A 26 -1.89 -9.83 9.63
N PRO A 27 -1.94 -10.62 10.72
CA PRO A 27 -2.30 -12.02 10.65
C PRO A 27 -3.73 -12.19 10.10
N LEU A 28 -3.95 -13.22 9.29
CA LEU A 28 -5.29 -13.61 8.87
C LEU A 28 -6.05 -14.29 10.03
N PRO A 29 -7.38 -14.13 10.08
CA PRO A 29 -8.21 -14.89 11.03
C PRO A 29 -7.93 -16.39 10.90
N TRP A 30 -7.91 -17.09 12.04
CA TRP A 30 -7.78 -18.55 12.17
C TRP A 30 -6.43 -19.14 11.75
N ILE A 31 -5.74 -18.56 10.76
CA ILE A 31 -4.49 -19.07 10.20
C ILE A 31 -3.34 -18.07 10.31
N GLY A 32 -3.44 -17.08 11.19
CA GLY A 32 -2.48 -15.98 11.32
C GLY A 32 -1.05 -16.40 11.65
N ALA A 33 -0.88 -17.61 12.22
CA ALA A 33 0.46 -18.17 12.46
C ALA A 33 1.23 -18.45 11.16
N ILE A 34 0.51 -18.76 10.07
CA ILE A 34 1.10 -19.18 8.80
C ILE A 34 0.71 -18.30 7.61
N ALA A 35 -0.26 -17.38 7.78
CA ALA A 35 -0.73 -16.55 6.68
C ALA A 35 -0.96 -15.10 7.13
N TRP A 36 -0.38 -14.18 6.38
CA TRP A 36 -0.44 -12.75 6.59
C TRP A 36 -1.02 -12.04 5.38
N HIS A 37 -1.73 -10.93 5.65
CA HIS A 37 -2.22 -9.99 4.65
C HIS A 37 -1.37 -8.74 4.68
N TYR A 38 -0.82 -8.33 3.54
CA TYR A 38 0.01 -7.14 3.40
C TYR A 38 -0.72 -6.03 2.67
N TRP A 39 -0.36 -4.77 2.98
CA TRP A 39 -0.83 -3.56 2.30
C TRP A 39 0.19 -2.43 2.40
N PHE A 40 -0.01 -1.40 1.57
CA PHE A 40 0.72 -0.15 1.65
C PHE A 40 -0.09 0.92 2.38
N VAL A 41 0.61 1.81 3.09
CA VAL A 41 0.08 3.07 3.60
C VAL A 41 0.94 4.20 3.04
N VAL A 42 0.35 5.01 2.18
CA VAL A 42 0.97 6.22 1.64
C VAL A 42 0.67 7.38 2.58
N ALA A 43 1.70 8.04 3.08
CA ALA A 43 1.58 9.26 3.87
C ALA A 43 2.11 10.45 3.06
N ASP A 44 1.28 11.45 2.88
CA ASP A 44 1.56 12.68 2.19
C ASP A 44 0.95 13.89 2.95
N PRO A 45 1.07 15.14 2.47
CA PRO A 45 0.46 16.30 3.13
C PRO A 45 -1.07 16.23 3.28
N ALA A 46 -1.76 15.45 2.45
CA ALA A 46 -3.21 15.29 2.51
C ALA A 46 -3.65 14.26 3.57
N GLY A 47 -2.74 13.36 3.99
CA GLY A 47 -3.03 12.37 5.02
C GLY A 47 -2.35 11.03 4.82
N ARG A 48 -2.92 10.00 5.43
CA ARG A 48 -2.46 8.62 5.32
C ARG A 48 -3.53 7.78 4.61
N HIS A 49 -3.14 7.14 3.53
CA HIS A 49 -4.02 6.39 2.63
C HIS A 49 -3.59 4.94 2.50
N ARG A 50 -4.51 4.01 2.76
CA ARG A 50 -4.27 2.57 2.67
C ARG A 50 -4.58 2.05 1.27
N TRP A 51 -3.65 1.27 0.71
CA TRP A 51 -3.78 0.62 -0.59
C TRP A 51 -3.63 -0.89 -0.45
N GLU A 52 -4.64 -1.62 -0.87
CA GLU A 52 -4.69 -3.07 -0.73
C GLU A 52 -5.59 -3.73 -1.77
N VAL A 53 -5.44 -5.04 -1.92
CA VAL A 53 -6.37 -5.85 -2.72
C VAL A 53 -7.26 -6.66 -1.80
N TRP A 54 -8.56 -6.58 -2.04
CA TRP A 54 -9.56 -7.42 -1.40
C TRP A 54 -10.40 -8.14 -2.44
N GLN A 55 -10.91 -9.32 -2.04
CA GLN A 55 -12.00 -9.96 -2.72
C GLN A 55 -13.31 -9.29 -2.28
N THR A 56 -14.05 -8.72 -3.23
CA THR A 56 -15.34 -8.10 -2.95
C THR A 56 -16.43 -8.71 -3.81
N LYS A 57 -17.51 -9.17 -3.17
CA LYS A 57 -18.65 -9.80 -3.86
C LYS A 57 -19.36 -8.86 -4.83
N ASN A 58 -19.40 -7.57 -4.51
CA ASN A 58 -20.17 -6.57 -5.26
C ASN A 58 -19.39 -5.91 -6.40
N ALA A 59 -18.15 -6.28 -6.58
CA ALA A 59 -17.28 -5.65 -7.55
C ALA A 59 -17.15 -6.46 -8.85
N GLY A 60 -18.21 -7.13 -9.29
CA GLY A 60 -18.26 -7.76 -10.61
C GLY A 60 -18.06 -9.27 -10.63
N GLY A 61 -18.29 -9.97 -9.52
CA GLY A 61 -18.35 -11.43 -9.56
C GLY A 61 -17.59 -12.16 -8.47
N PHE A 62 -17.73 -13.45 -8.51
CA PHE A 62 -17.11 -14.38 -7.58
C PHE A 62 -15.60 -14.41 -7.79
N CYS A 63 -14.84 -14.35 -6.71
CA CYS A 63 -13.38 -14.54 -6.74
C CYS A 63 -12.60 -13.51 -7.57
N ILE A 64 -13.06 -12.26 -7.65
CA ILE A 64 -12.34 -11.17 -8.29
C ILE A 64 -11.65 -10.34 -7.23
N GLY A 65 -10.36 -10.06 -7.41
CA GLY A 65 -9.57 -9.16 -6.59
C GLY A 65 -9.66 -7.73 -7.10
N HIS A 66 -9.89 -6.78 -6.22
CA HIS A 66 -9.95 -5.37 -6.54
C HIS A 66 -8.93 -4.59 -5.71
N VAL A 67 -8.30 -3.62 -6.37
CA VAL A 67 -7.46 -2.63 -5.69
C VAL A 67 -8.36 -1.59 -5.04
N HIS A 68 -8.18 -1.39 -3.75
CA HIS A 68 -8.91 -0.40 -2.97
C HIS A 68 -7.94 0.63 -2.38
N ARG A 69 -8.41 1.87 -2.36
CA ARG A 69 -7.84 2.93 -1.56
C ARG A 69 -8.80 3.23 -0.42
N ASP A 70 -8.30 3.19 0.82
CA ASP A 70 -9.04 3.55 2.04
C ASP A 70 -10.31 2.71 2.31
N LEU A 71 -10.32 1.45 1.89
CA LEU A 71 -11.40 0.50 2.27
C LEU A 71 -11.42 0.27 3.78
N LYS A 72 -10.26 0.29 4.43
CA LYS A 72 -10.06 0.21 5.88
C LYS A 72 -9.13 1.32 6.32
N ALA A 73 -9.16 1.67 7.62
CA ALA A 73 -8.20 2.61 8.16
C ALA A 73 -6.75 2.10 8.01
N PRO A 74 -5.77 3.01 7.88
CA PRO A 74 -4.37 2.64 7.62
C PRO A 74 -3.79 1.59 8.58
N ASP A 75 -4.17 1.68 9.86
CA ASP A 75 -3.61 0.86 10.93
C ASP A 75 -4.52 -0.29 11.36
N ASP A 76 -5.67 -0.47 10.73
CA ASP A 76 -6.59 -1.56 11.05
C ASP A 76 -6.01 -2.92 10.62
N GLY A 77 -6.18 -3.92 11.48
CA GLY A 77 -5.95 -5.32 11.13
C GLY A 77 -7.02 -5.88 10.19
N VAL A 78 -6.93 -7.16 9.93
CA VAL A 78 -7.86 -7.90 9.05
C VAL A 78 -8.66 -8.98 9.79
N GLY A 79 -8.69 -8.90 11.12
CA GLY A 79 -9.47 -9.79 11.99
C GLY A 79 -8.67 -10.92 12.66
N GLY A 80 -7.41 -11.15 12.28
CA GLY A 80 -6.53 -12.15 12.91
C GLY A 80 -5.56 -11.58 13.94
N GLY A 81 -5.59 -10.26 14.16
CA GLY A 81 -4.71 -9.56 15.08
C GLY A 81 -4.40 -8.13 14.63
N PRO A 82 -3.60 -7.39 15.40
CA PRO A 82 -3.26 -6.01 15.09
C PRO A 82 -2.37 -5.91 13.86
N SER A 83 -2.42 -4.74 13.20
CA SER A 83 -1.47 -4.43 12.15
C SER A 83 -0.08 -4.17 12.71
N ARG A 84 0.93 -4.47 11.90
CA ARG A 84 2.34 -4.24 12.24
C ARG A 84 3.05 -3.58 11.08
N LEU A 85 3.89 -2.60 11.40
CA LEU A 85 4.80 -1.99 10.45
C LEU A 85 5.92 -2.97 10.11
N VAL A 86 6.22 -3.12 8.82
CA VAL A 86 7.35 -3.91 8.32
C VAL A 86 8.53 -3.01 8.01
N THR A 87 8.31 -2.01 7.17
CA THR A 87 9.31 -1.03 6.75
C THR A 87 8.64 0.24 6.25
N THR A 88 9.46 1.29 6.11
CA THR A 88 9.03 2.56 5.54
C THR A 88 10.04 3.00 4.50
N TRP A 89 9.55 3.45 3.35
CA TRP A 89 10.34 4.08 2.30
C TRP A 89 10.06 5.57 2.24
N ALA A 90 11.13 6.35 2.05
CA ALA A 90 11.08 7.78 1.74
C ALA A 90 11.39 7.99 0.25
N ASP A 91 11.44 9.25 -0.21
CA ASP A 91 11.95 9.56 -1.55
C ASP A 91 13.40 9.06 -1.75
N PRO A 92 13.74 8.54 -2.92
CA PRO A 92 12.91 8.44 -4.15
C PRO A 92 12.06 7.16 -4.24
N GLN A 93 12.22 6.21 -3.33
CA GLN A 93 11.53 4.92 -3.38
C GLN A 93 10.02 5.08 -3.18
N ALA A 94 9.61 5.92 -2.22
CA ALA A 94 8.19 6.20 -1.98
C ALA A 94 7.51 6.70 -3.25
N ARG A 95 8.13 7.61 -3.98
CA ARG A 95 7.59 8.17 -5.23
C ARG A 95 7.41 7.11 -6.31
N ARG A 96 8.34 6.17 -6.45
CA ARG A 96 8.20 5.05 -7.40
C ARG A 96 7.03 4.14 -7.04
N ILE A 97 6.86 3.81 -5.77
CA ILE A 97 5.73 3.00 -5.30
C ILE A 97 4.40 3.72 -5.59
N VAL A 98 4.31 5.01 -5.24
CA VAL A 98 3.10 5.82 -5.46
C VAL A 98 2.74 5.90 -6.94
N SER A 99 3.72 6.11 -7.83
CA SER A 99 3.50 6.12 -9.27
C SER A 99 2.84 4.84 -9.78
N VAL A 100 3.29 3.68 -9.32
CA VAL A 100 2.68 2.39 -9.67
C VAL A 100 1.25 2.27 -9.13
N LEU A 101 1.02 2.70 -7.87
CA LEU A 101 -0.31 2.65 -7.26
C LEU A 101 -1.33 3.55 -7.98
N GLU A 102 -0.93 4.75 -8.37
CA GLU A 102 -1.78 5.71 -9.10
C GLU A 102 -2.11 5.22 -10.51
N GLU A 103 -1.15 4.62 -11.20
CA GLU A 103 -1.38 4.02 -12.52
C GLU A 103 -2.43 2.92 -12.45
N ILE A 104 -2.38 2.07 -11.45
CA ILE A 104 -3.36 0.99 -11.25
C ILE A 104 -4.75 1.55 -10.98
N GLN A 105 -4.87 2.62 -10.22
CA GLN A 105 -6.15 3.23 -9.92
C GLN A 105 -6.86 3.76 -11.17
N SER A 106 -6.09 4.29 -12.13
CA SER A 106 -6.62 4.78 -13.40
C SER A 106 -7.06 3.67 -14.36
N SER A 107 -6.61 2.44 -14.12
CA SER A 107 -6.93 1.24 -14.90
C SER A 107 -7.34 0.11 -13.96
N PRO A 108 -8.58 0.08 -13.46
CA PRO A 108 -9.01 -0.91 -12.50
C PRO A 108 -8.85 -2.32 -13.09
N HIS A 109 -7.95 -3.09 -12.51
CA HIS A 109 -7.75 -4.48 -12.86
C HIS A 109 -8.61 -5.36 -11.98
N CYS A 110 -9.55 -6.05 -12.59
CA CYS A 110 -10.29 -7.12 -11.96
C CYS A 110 -9.65 -8.44 -12.40
N GLN A 111 -9.05 -9.14 -11.47
CA GLN A 111 -8.48 -10.46 -11.73
C GLN A 111 -9.06 -11.48 -10.77
N ARG A 112 -9.03 -12.74 -11.20
CA ARG A 112 -9.50 -13.85 -10.38
C ARG A 112 -8.69 -13.90 -9.07
N TYR A 113 -9.39 -13.80 -7.95
CA TYR A 113 -8.79 -13.87 -6.61
C TYR A 113 -8.72 -15.32 -6.14
N ARG A 114 -7.54 -15.76 -5.69
CA ARG A 114 -7.35 -17.08 -5.08
C ARG A 114 -6.48 -16.93 -3.83
N TYR A 115 -6.96 -17.42 -2.70
CA TYR A 115 -6.18 -17.43 -1.46
C TYR A 115 -4.87 -18.19 -1.61
N TRP A 116 -4.91 -19.30 -2.34
CA TRP A 116 -3.74 -20.11 -2.66
C TRP A 116 -3.86 -20.67 -4.08
N PRO A 117 -2.80 -20.69 -4.86
CA PRO A 117 -1.48 -20.10 -4.68
C PRO A 117 -1.46 -18.59 -4.96
N GLY A 118 -2.54 -17.98 -5.33
CA GLY A 118 -2.77 -16.63 -5.82
C GLY A 118 -3.47 -16.62 -7.19
N PRO A 119 -3.67 -15.46 -7.79
CA PRO A 119 -3.32 -14.13 -7.31
C PRO A 119 -4.19 -13.66 -6.14
N ASN A 120 -3.61 -12.88 -5.23
CA ASN A 120 -4.28 -12.34 -4.04
C ASN A 120 -3.63 -11.01 -3.59
N SER A 121 -3.97 -10.54 -2.40
CA SER A 121 -3.43 -9.30 -1.83
C SER A 121 -1.89 -9.25 -1.78
N ASN A 122 -1.26 -10.36 -1.42
CA ASN A 122 0.21 -10.43 -1.31
C ASN A 122 0.87 -10.49 -2.69
N THR A 123 0.20 -11.07 -3.68
CA THR A 123 0.62 -11.03 -5.09
C THR A 123 0.66 -9.60 -5.59
N PHE A 124 -0.37 -8.81 -5.24
CA PHE A 124 -0.44 -7.38 -5.57
C PHE A 124 0.73 -6.61 -4.98
N VAL A 125 0.98 -6.76 -3.67
CA VAL A 125 2.09 -6.06 -2.99
C VAL A 125 3.43 -6.44 -3.61
N ALA A 126 3.68 -7.73 -3.83
CA ALA A 126 4.92 -8.20 -4.46
C ALA A 126 5.09 -7.65 -5.88
N TRP A 127 4.00 -7.55 -6.64
CA TRP A 127 4.00 -6.98 -7.98
C TRP A 127 4.32 -5.48 -7.94
N VAL A 128 3.68 -4.69 -7.07
CA VAL A 128 3.96 -3.25 -6.91
C VAL A 128 5.43 -3.00 -6.58
N LEU A 129 5.99 -3.77 -5.64
CA LEU A 129 7.40 -3.65 -5.27
C LEU A 129 8.32 -3.91 -6.47
N ARG A 130 8.04 -4.93 -7.27
CA ARG A 130 8.80 -5.26 -8.47
C ARG A 130 8.71 -4.16 -9.53
N GLU A 131 7.51 -3.67 -9.86
CA GLU A 131 7.33 -2.60 -10.84
C GLU A 131 7.98 -1.28 -10.39
N ALA A 132 7.93 -0.98 -9.09
CA ALA A 132 8.61 0.15 -8.49
C ALA A 132 10.14 -0.03 -8.36
N GLN A 133 10.68 -1.19 -8.76
CA GLN A 133 12.11 -1.54 -8.65
C GLN A 133 12.61 -1.42 -7.20
N ILE A 134 11.81 -1.93 -6.26
CA ILE A 134 12.16 -2.02 -4.85
C ILE A 134 12.62 -3.45 -4.56
N ASP A 135 13.87 -3.58 -4.18
CA ASP A 135 14.43 -4.86 -3.74
C ASP A 135 13.99 -5.17 -2.30
N PHE A 136 12.84 -5.79 -2.20
CA PHE A 136 12.26 -6.21 -0.93
C PHE A 136 11.46 -7.51 -1.09
N LEU A 137 11.73 -8.49 -0.24
CA LEU A 137 11.04 -9.77 -0.25
C LEU A 137 10.07 -9.87 0.93
N LEU A 138 8.80 -10.19 0.62
CA LEU A 138 7.80 -10.46 1.64
C LEU A 138 8.14 -11.77 2.39
N ASP A 139 7.80 -11.80 3.68
CA ASP A 139 7.91 -13.01 4.51
C ASP A 139 7.17 -14.20 3.85
N PRO A 140 7.64 -15.45 4.03
CA PRO A 140 6.97 -16.65 3.55
C PRO A 140 5.49 -16.77 3.90
N ARG A 141 5.04 -16.18 5.01
CA ARG A 141 3.63 -16.10 5.43
C ARG A 141 2.76 -15.18 4.55
N GLY A 142 3.38 -14.34 3.71
CA GLY A 142 2.67 -13.64 2.63
C GLY A 142 2.35 -14.59 1.48
N ILE A 143 1.39 -15.50 1.69
CA ILE A 143 0.99 -16.50 0.69
C ILE A 143 0.57 -15.80 -0.59
N GLY A 144 1.04 -16.30 -1.74
CA GLY A 144 0.78 -15.68 -3.05
C GLY A 144 1.84 -14.65 -3.49
N ARG A 145 2.81 -14.28 -2.65
CA ARG A 145 3.87 -13.31 -2.99
C ARG A 145 4.74 -13.70 -4.19
N ARG A 146 4.82 -14.99 -4.50
CA ARG A 146 5.60 -15.53 -5.63
C ARG A 146 4.75 -15.81 -6.87
N PHE A 147 3.46 -15.57 -6.82
CA PHE A 147 2.59 -15.80 -7.96
C PHE A 147 2.92 -14.79 -9.07
N GLY A 148 3.34 -15.29 -10.22
CA GLY A 148 3.63 -14.45 -11.38
C GLY A 148 2.37 -13.95 -12.06
N GLY A 149 2.41 -12.74 -12.65
CA GLY A 149 1.40 -12.29 -13.60
C GLY A 149 0.07 -11.81 -12.99
N TYR A 150 0.09 -11.24 -11.78
CA TYR A 150 -1.12 -10.60 -11.22
C TYR A 150 -1.63 -9.48 -12.12
N PHE A 151 -0.73 -8.71 -12.64
CA PHE A 151 -0.98 -7.70 -13.65
C PHE A 151 -0.12 -8.04 -14.86
N THR A 152 -0.68 -8.75 -15.82
CA THR A 152 -0.04 -8.84 -17.13
C THR A 152 -0.13 -7.48 -17.79
N ALA A 153 0.97 -7.01 -18.33
CA ALA A 153 1.01 -5.80 -19.15
C ALA A 153 -0.14 -5.85 -20.17
N LYS A 154 -0.76 -4.70 -20.41
CA LYS A 154 -1.74 -4.54 -21.49
C LYS A 154 -1.16 -5.17 -22.76
N GLN A 155 -1.80 -6.21 -23.27
CA GLN A 155 -1.67 -6.57 -24.68
C GLN A 155 -2.37 -5.52 -25.52
#